data_1e2f1af94bb01de0773a9e68ac62e364
#
_entry.id   1e2f1af94bb01de0773a9e68ac62e364
#
_cell.length_a   1.000
_cell.length_b   1.000
_cell.length_c   1.000
_cell.angle_alpha   90.00
_cell.angle_beta   90.00
_cell.angle_gamma   90.00
#
_symmetry.space_group_name_H-M   'P 1'
#
loop_
_entity.id
_entity.type
_entity.pdbx_description
1 polymer ?
#
loop_
_entity_poly.entity_id
_entity_poly.type
_entity_poly.pdbx_seq_one_letter_code
_entity_poly.pdbx_strand_id
1 'polypeptide(L)'
;MQLGRVIGNVVLTLKNDTLDGVKLLLVQPMSPAREPVGRVIVAADSVGAGVGEDVFFVRGREAAFPFYPAEPPTDAAIVGIVDYWHTESS
;
A
#
# COMPACT_ATOMS: atom_id res chain seq x y z
N MET A 1 -0.64 -6.72 9.45
CA MET A 1 -1.44 -6.19 8.33
C MET A 1 -2.26 -5.00 8.81
N GLN A 2 -2.27 -3.95 8.04
CA GLN A 2 -2.91 -2.70 8.41
C GLN A 2 -3.86 -2.26 7.30
N LEU A 3 -4.85 -1.46 7.67
CA LEU A 3 -5.82 -0.90 6.75
C LEU A 3 -5.41 0.52 6.36
N GLY A 4 -5.64 0.87 5.10
CA GLY A 4 -5.39 2.22 4.63
C GLY A 4 -6.24 2.55 3.41
N ARG A 5 -6.19 3.82 3.00
CA ARG A 5 -6.84 4.28 1.77
C ARG A 5 -5.79 4.87 0.85
N VAL A 6 -5.86 4.48 -0.41
CA VAL A 6 -5.00 5.07 -1.43
C VAL A 6 -5.47 6.48 -1.72
N ILE A 7 -4.60 7.46 -1.51
CA ILE A 7 -4.95 8.87 -1.69
C ILE A 7 -4.20 9.54 -2.83
N GLY A 8 -3.23 8.86 -3.42
CA GLY A 8 -2.48 9.43 -4.53
C GLY A 8 -1.47 8.45 -5.09
N ASN A 9 -0.82 8.88 -6.16
CA ASN A 9 0.24 8.14 -6.83
C ASN A 9 1.58 8.80 -6.54
N VAL A 10 2.64 8.00 -6.54
CA VAL A 10 4.01 8.49 -6.44
C VAL A 10 4.70 8.26 -7.77
N VAL A 11 5.23 9.31 -8.35
CA VAL A 11 6.03 9.21 -9.57
C VAL A 11 7.48 9.41 -9.20
N LEU A 12 8.30 8.39 -9.45
CA LEU A 12 9.74 8.44 -9.19
C LEU A 12 10.50 8.26 -10.47
N THR A 13 11.61 9.00 -10.59
CA THR A 13 12.58 8.77 -11.65
C THR A 13 13.76 8.04 -11.03
N LEU A 14 13.87 6.76 -11.33
CA LEU A 14 14.92 5.90 -10.79
C LEU A 14 15.85 5.50 -11.93
N LYS A 15 17.14 5.45 -11.61
CA LYS A 15 18.15 4.99 -12.57
C LYS A 15 18.32 3.46 -12.56
N ASN A 16 17.60 2.79 -11.68
CA ASN A 16 17.74 1.36 -11.46
C ASN A 16 16.59 0.63 -12.15
N ASP A 17 16.93 -0.11 -13.20
CA ASP A 17 15.94 -0.85 -14.00
C ASP A 17 15.26 -1.99 -13.24
N THR A 18 15.84 -2.44 -12.11
CA THR A 18 15.22 -3.52 -11.33
C THR A 18 13.91 -3.12 -10.68
N LEU A 19 13.60 -1.83 -10.65
CA LEU A 19 12.35 -1.32 -10.09
C LEU A 19 11.32 -0.94 -11.16
N ASP A 20 11.61 -1.25 -12.44
CA ASP A 20 10.64 -1.03 -13.50
C ASP A 20 9.39 -1.87 -13.22
N GLY A 21 8.23 -1.24 -13.39
CA GLY A 21 6.96 -1.90 -13.14
C GLY A 21 6.51 -1.89 -11.69
N VAL A 22 7.32 -1.37 -10.78
CA VAL A 22 6.88 -1.21 -9.38
C VAL A 22 6.04 0.06 -9.29
N LYS A 23 4.77 -0.11 -8.96
CA LYS A 23 3.86 1.01 -8.76
C LYS A 23 3.91 1.45 -7.30
N LEU A 24 4.06 2.74 -7.07
CA LEU A 24 4.10 3.31 -5.72
C LEU A 24 2.88 4.18 -5.51
N LEU A 25 2.23 4.02 -4.38
CA LEU A 25 1.02 4.74 -4.02
C LEU A 25 1.20 5.42 -2.66
N LEU A 26 0.51 6.55 -2.51
CA LEU A 26 0.37 7.19 -1.20
C LEU A 26 -0.82 6.56 -0.49
N VAL A 27 -0.59 6.08 0.72
CA VAL A 27 -1.61 5.41 1.51
C VAL A 27 -1.76 6.12 2.84
N GLN A 28 -2.99 6.49 3.17
CA GLN A 28 -3.34 7.02 4.48
C GLN A 28 -3.77 5.86 5.36
N PRO A 29 -2.99 5.50 6.40
CA PRO A 29 -3.42 4.47 7.34
C PRO A 29 -4.73 4.85 8.03
N MET A 30 -5.56 3.88 8.30
CA MET A 30 -6.88 4.08 8.90
C MET A 30 -7.12 3.11 10.03
N SER A 31 -7.95 3.53 11.00
CA SER A 31 -8.49 2.66 12.01
C SER A 31 -9.58 1.75 11.43
N PRO A 32 -10.03 0.71 12.17
CA PRO A 32 -11.18 -0.09 11.73
C PRO A 32 -12.45 0.74 11.51
N ALA A 33 -12.57 1.89 12.15
CA ALA A 33 -13.68 2.81 11.93
C ALA A 33 -13.50 3.70 10.70
N ARG A 34 -12.47 3.45 9.89
CA ARG A 34 -12.12 4.20 8.68
C ARG A 34 -11.74 5.65 8.95
N GLU A 35 -11.21 5.92 10.12
CA GLU A 35 -10.69 7.23 10.46
C GLU A 35 -9.17 7.26 10.23
N PRO A 36 -8.64 8.38 9.69
CA PRO A 36 -7.21 8.48 9.47
C PRO A 36 -6.44 8.34 10.77
N VAL A 37 -5.36 7.56 10.75
CA VAL A 37 -4.44 7.41 11.89
C VAL A 37 -3.01 7.48 11.38
N GLY A 38 -2.22 8.32 12.04
CA GLY A 38 -0.81 8.43 11.69
C GLY A 38 -0.55 9.17 10.39
N ARG A 39 0.66 9.01 9.87
CA ARG A 39 1.13 9.72 8.70
C ARG A 39 0.84 8.94 7.42
N VAL A 40 0.66 9.68 6.33
CA VAL A 40 0.64 9.10 4.99
C VAL A 40 1.97 8.41 4.72
N ILE A 41 1.89 7.22 4.14
CA ILE A 41 3.07 6.43 3.80
C ILE A 41 3.11 6.17 2.30
N VAL A 42 4.29 5.80 1.82
CA VAL A 42 4.47 5.30 0.45
C VAL A 42 4.46 3.79 0.50
N ALA A 43 3.64 3.16 -0.32
CA ALA A 43 3.53 1.70 -0.37
C ALA A 43 3.69 1.22 -1.80
N ALA A 44 4.39 0.10 -1.96
CA ALA A 44 4.52 -0.56 -3.26
C ALA A 44 3.24 -1.36 -3.54
N ASP A 45 2.78 -1.34 -4.77
CA ASP A 45 1.54 -2.01 -5.18
C ASP A 45 1.83 -3.11 -6.19
N SER A 46 1.42 -4.34 -5.85
CA SER A 46 1.48 -5.49 -6.76
C SER A 46 0.10 -6.05 -7.08
N VAL A 47 -0.96 -5.44 -6.58
CA VAL A 47 -2.33 -5.97 -6.74
C VAL A 47 -3.22 -5.10 -7.62
N GLY A 48 -2.74 -3.93 -8.05
CA GLY A 48 -3.49 -3.07 -8.95
C GLY A 48 -4.46 -2.12 -8.25
N ALA A 49 -4.12 -1.67 -7.06
CA ALA A 49 -4.98 -0.73 -6.33
C ALA A 49 -5.00 0.64 -7.01
N GLY A 50 -6.12 1.35 -6.89
CA GLY A 50 -6.30 2.68 -7.42
C GLY A 50 -6.63 3.69 -6.34
N VAL A 51 -6.51 4.98 -6.69
CA VAL A 51 -6.85 6.08 -5.78
C VAL A 51 -8.31 5.97 -5.35
N GLY A 52 -8.55 6.13 -4.06
CA GLY A 52 -9.88 6.02 -3.48
C GLY A 52 -10.22 4.65 -2.95
N GLU A 53 -9.42 3.64 -3.26
CA GLU A 53 -9.67 2.28 -2.78
C GLU A 53 -9.11 2.08 -1.38
N ASP A 54 -9.83 1.30 -0.57
CA ASP A 54 -9.34 0.85 0.73
C ASP A 54 -8.51 -0.41 0.51
N VAL A 55 -7.38 -0.50 1.21
CA VAL A 55 -6.40 -1.56 0.99
C VAL A 55 -5.88 -2.07 2.32
N PHE A 56 -5.40 -3.32 2.30
CA PHE A 56 -4.55 -3.83 3.37
C PHE A 56 -3.10 -3.74 2.93
N PHE A 57 -2.23 -3.37 3.86
CA PHE A 57 -0.80 -3.29 3.59
C PHE A 57 0.00 -3.86 4.75
N VAL A 58 1.24 -4.23 4.47
CA VAL A 58 2.20 -4.73 5.46
C VAL A 58 3.44 -3.85 5.43
N ARG A 59 4.18 -3.85 6.52
CA ARG A 59 5.44 -3.12 6.66
C ARG A 59 6.57 -4.09 6.98
N GLY A 60 7.78 -3.60 6.81
CA GLY A 60 8.96 -4.36 7.13
C GLY A 60 9.35 -5.31 6.01
N ARG A 61 10.01 -6.39 6.34
CA ARG A 61 10.52 -7.34 5.35
C ARG A 61 9.41 -8.01 4.54
N GLU A 62 8.27 -8.23 5.15
CA GLU A 62 7.13 -8.84 4.46
C GLU A 62 6.67 -8.00 3.27
N ALA A 63 6.92 -6.70 3.32
CA ALA A 63 6.56 -5.80 2.22
C ALA A 63 7.33 -6.10 0.94
N ALA A 64 8.52 -6.68 1.02
CA ALA A 64 9.33 -6.98 -0.14
C ALA A 64 8.94 -8.30 -0.83
N PHE A 65 8.22 -9.18 -0.17
CA PHE A 65 7.91 -10.51 -0.69
C PHE A 65 7.21 -10.49 -2.05
N PRO A 66 6.23 -9.63 -2.30
CA PRO A 66 5.58 -9.60 -3.61
C PRO A 66 6.49 -9.16 -4.75
N PHE A 67 7.62 -8.56 -4.44
CA PHE A 67 8.54 -7.99 -5.43
C PHE A 67 9.86 -8.74 -5.52
N TYR A 68 10.01 -9.82 -4.76
CA TYR A 68 11.24 -10.59 -4.76
C TYR A 68 11.54 -11.12 -6.17
N PRO A 69 12.80 -11.07 -6.65
CA PRO A 69 14.01 -10.63 -5.94
C PRO A 69 14.30 -9.13 -5.94
N ALA A 70 13.49 -8.31 -6.61
CA ALA A 70 13.69 -6.85 -6.62
C ALA A 70 13.09 -6.26 -5.34
N GLU A 71 13.86 -5.43 -4.63
CA GLU A 71 13.36 -4.76 -3.44
C GLU A 71 12.72 -3.43 -3.81
N PRO A 72 11.50 -3.14 -3.31
CA PRO A 72 10.88 -1.86 -3.55
C PRO A 72 11.57 -0.75 -2.74
N PRO A 73 11.47 0.52 -3.17
CA PRO A 73 12.10 1.64 -2.46
C PRO A 73 11.31 2.07 -1.20
N THR A 74 10.53 1.19 -0.64
CA THR A 74 9.73 1.42 0.56
C THR A 74 9.63 0.13 1.35
N ASP A 75 9.37 0.25 2.65
CA ASP A 75 9.16 -0.88 3.53
C ASP A 75 7.68 -1.23 3.70
N ALA A 76 6.81 -0.70 2.86
CA ALA A 76 5.38 -1.00 2.90
C ALA A 76 4.92 -1.55 1.55
N ALA A 77 4.04 -2.53 1.57
CA ALA A 77 3.48 -3.12 0.36
C ALA A 77 1.99 -3.39 0.54
N ILE A 78 1.22 -3.06 -0.50
CA ILE A 78 -0.21 -3.36 -0.55
C ILE A 78 -0.35 -4.84 -0.88
N VAL A 79 -1.10 -5.56 -0.06
CA VAL A 79 -1.28 -7.00 -0.21
C VAL A 79 -2.71 -7.38 -0.59
N GLY A 80 -3.65 -6.45 -0.52
CA GLY A 80 -5.02 -6.73 -0.92
C GLY A 80 -5.86 -5.47 -1.02
N ILE A 81 -6.93 -5.55 -1.80
CA ILE A 81 -7.92 -4.48 -1.96
C ILE A 81 -9.16 -4.90 -1.17
N VAL A 82 -9.72 -3.97 -0.40
CA VAL A 82 -10.93 -4.22 0.35
C VAL A 82 -12.13 -3.86 -0.52
N ASP A 83 -12.79 -4.87 -1.06
CA ASP A 83 -13.97 -4.65 -1.91
C ASP A 83 -15.21 -4.44 -1.07
N TYR A 84 -15.30 -5.13 0.05
CA TYR A 84 -16.46 -5.08 0.93
C TYR A 84 -16.00 -5.21 2.37
N TRP A 85 -16.60 -4.41 3.23
CA TRP A 85 -16.24 -4.40 4.63
C TRP A 85 -17.43 -4.00 5.48
N HIS A 86 -17.66 -4.76 6.57
CA HIS A 86 -18.55 -4.28 7.59
C HIS A 86 -18.05 -4.72 8.98
N THR A 87 -18.42 -3.95 9.98
CA THR A 87 -18.10 -4.29 11.38
C THR A 87 -19.32 -4.83 12.07
N GLU A 88 -19.13 -5.79 12.95
CA GLU A 88 -20.21 -6.40 13.73
C GLU A 88 -20.39 -5.72 15.08
N SER A 89 -20.16 -4.45 15.14
CA SER A 89 -20.21 -3.69 16.38
C SER A 89 -21.62 -3.22 16.76
N SER A 90 -22.58 -3.53 15.99
CA SER A 90 -23.94 -3.11 16.27
C SER A 90 -24.55 -3.85 17.44
#